data_18ab6ca4af2256b362f8945b6c2d8bdd
#
_entry.id   18ab6ca4af2256b362f8945b6c2d8bdd
#
_cell.length_a   1.000
_cell.length_b   1.000
_cell.length_c   1.000
_cell.angle_alpha   90.00
_cell.angle_beta   90.00
_cell.angle_gamma   90.00
#
_symmetry.space_group_name_H-M   'P 1'
#
loop_
_entity.id
_entity.type
_entity.pdbx_description
1 polymer ?
#
loop_
_entity_poly.entity_id
_entity_poly.type
_entity_poly.pdbx_seq_one_letter_code
_entity_poly.pdbx_strand_id
1 'polypeptide(L)'
;MILYSLKDVTFGYGNEPVIERLTLDLHAGQLIGITGPNGAAKSTLLKLILGLVKPWSGTVKHCSSPEIKGGVNVSYVPQQVSSFNNGFPSKVIELVRSGCYSRLGLFRRFTKEQEQLVERSLKQVGMWEYRNRKIGELSGGQKQRICIARALAQDPEILILDEPASGMDQGSRLGLYELLRHYVDNHGKTVLMVTHGLEETGVFLDTLITLERKESEGWRCLVTNSCSERFGRED
;
A
#
# COMPACT_ATOMS: atom_id res chain seq x y z
N MET A 1 -5.07 6.65 -16.73
CA MET A 1 -4.84 8.02 -16.16
C MET A 1 -3.62 7.95 -15.24
N ILE A 2 -2.70 8.92 -15.34
CA ILE A 2 -1.53 8.99 -14.45
C ILE A 2 -1.99 9.55 -13.09
N LEU A 3 -1.66 8.87 -12.00
CA LEU A 3 -1.93 9.30 -10.63
C LEU A 3 -0.74 10.04 -10.00
N TYR A 4 0.46 9.50 -10.19
CA TYR A 4 1.70 10.11 -9.74
C TYR A 4 2.68 10.17 -10.89
N SER A 5 3.40 11.27 -10.99
CA SER A 5 4.52 11.45 -11.93
C SER A 5 5.74 11.94 -11.16
N LEU A 6 6.78 11.13 -11.17
CA LEU A 6 8.11 11.47 -10.68
C LEU A 6 8.99 11.79 -11.90
N LYS A 7 9.65 12.95 -11.92
CA LYS A 7 10.53 13.35 -13.03
C LYS A 7 11.89 13.76 -12.52
N ASP A 8 12.92 13.05 -12.95
CA ASP A 8 14.33 13.26 -12.60
C ASP A 8 14.57 13.43 -11.08
N VAL A 9 13.84 12.64 -10.29
CA VAL A 9 13.85 12.74 -8.83
C VAL A 9 15.17 12.20 -8.28
N THR A 10 15.89 13.03 -7.53
CA THR A 10 17.06 12.64 -6.73
C THR A 10 16.77 12.90 -5.26
N PHE A 11 17.08 11.93 -4.42
CA PHE A 11 16.90 12.01 -2.96
C PHE A 11 17.94 11.14 -2.24
N GLY A 12 18.33 11.57 -1.04
CA GLY A 12 19.22 10.81 -0.17
C GLY A 12 19.05 11.19 1.30
N TYR A 13 19.84 10.52 2.13
CA TYR A 13 19.96 10.82 3.56
C TYR A 13 21.37 11.36 3.84
N GLY A 14 21.45 12.46 4.58
CA GLY A 14 22.74 13.16 4.77
C GLY A 14 23.23 13.78 3.47
N ASN A 15 24.45 13.44 3.01
CA ASN A 15 25.07 14.00 1.80
C ASN A 15 25.14 13.01 0.63
N GLU A 16 24.69 11.78 0.81
CA GLU A 16 24.75 10.75 -0.21
C GLU A 16 23.39 10.50 -0.84
N PRO A 17 23.29 10.46 -2.18
CA PRO A 17 22.08 10.13 -2.86
C PRO A 17 21.76 8.63 -2.70
N VAL A 18 20.49 8.33 -2.48
CA VAL A 18 19.95 6.97 -2.40
C VAL A 18 19.14 6.66 -3.65
N ILE A 19 18.40 7.62 -4.16
CA ILE A 19 17.69 7.57 -5.43
C ILE A 19 18.25 8.66 -6.32
N GLU A 20 18.63 8.32 -7.55
CA GLU A 20 19.18 9.28 -8.50
C GLU A 20 18.39 9.30 -9.81
N ARG A 21 17.97 10.51 -10.22
CA ARG A 21 17.34 10.81 -11.50
C ARG A 21 16.19 9.85 -11.85
N LEU A 22 15.41 9.48 -10.84
CA LEU A 22 14.29 8.56 -11.00
C LEU A 22 13.17 9.24 -11.78
N THR A 23 12.72 8.59 -12.87
CA THR A 23 11.53 8.97 -13.60
C THR A 23 10.56 7.79 -13.62
N LEU A 24 9.32 8.02 -13.14
CA LEU A 24 8.31 6.98 -12.95
C LEU A 24 6.92 7.59 -13.02
N ASP A 25 6.04 6.99 -13.81
CA ASP A 25 4.62 7.31 -13.82
C ASP A 25 3.82 6.13 -13.25
N LEU A 26 2.92 6.40 -12.30
CA LEU A 26 2.00 5.43 -11.71
C LEU A 26 0.60 5.66 -12.28
N HIS A 27 0.00 4.61 -12.78
CA HIS A 27 -1.32 4.65 -13.43
C HIS A 27 -2.44 4.22 -12.49
N ALA A 28 -3.63 4.81 -12.69
CA ALA A 28 -4.84 4.46 -11.96
C ALA A 28 -5.36 3.08 -12.33
N GLY A 29 -6.04 2.42 -11.37
CA GLY A 29 -6.74 1.17 -11.61
C GLY A 29 -5.82 -0.03 -11.81
N GLN A 30 -4.63 -0.01 -11.21
CA GLN A 30 -3.63 -1.07 -11.32
C GLN A 30 -3.21 -1.62 -9.96
N LEU A 31 -2.85 -2.91 -9.95
CA LEU A 31 -2.10 -3.53 -8.88
C LEU A 31 -0.61 -3.50 -9.24
N ILE A 32 0.13 -2.62 -8.58
CA ILE A 32 1.54 -2.30 -8.88
C ILE A 32 2.43 -2.90 -7.81
N GLY A 33 3.39 -3.72 -8.21
CA GLY A 33 4.43 -4.27 -7.35
C GLY A 33 5.72 -3.44 -7.41
N ILE A 34 6.36 -3.23 -6.26
CA ILE A 34 7.72 -2.71 -6.16
C ILE A 34 8.61 -3.79 -5.60
N THR A 35 9.67 -4.13 -6.31
CA THR A 35 10.66 -5.12 -5.87
C THR A 35 12.09 -4.60 -5.96
N GLY A 36 13.02 -5.34 -5.40
CA GLY A 36 14.44 -5.05 -5.39
C GLY A 36 15.11 -5.62 -4.14
N PRO A 37 16.45 -5.70 -4.10
CA PRO A 37 17.19 -6.24 -2.96
C PRO A 37 16.96 -5.42 -1.69
N ASN A 38 17.37 -5.99 -0.54
CA ASN A 38 17.35 -5.25 0.72
C ASN A 38 18.24 -4.00 0.61
N GLY A 39 17.75 -2.87 1.13
CA GLY A 39 18.43 -1.58 0.97
C GLY A 39 18.20 -0.89 -0.39
N ALA A 40 17.39 -1.46 -1.30
CA ALA A 40 17.08 -0.90 -2.62
C ALA A 40 16.18 0.36 -2.59
N ALA A 41 16.17 1.10 -1.52
CA ALA A 41 15.40 2.34 -1.40
C ALA A 41 13.87 2.20 -1.63
N LYS A 42 13.30 0.98 -1.56
CA LYS A 42 11.86 0.75 -1.77
C LYS A 42 10.99 1.61 -0.84
N SER A 43 11.26 1.58 0.47
CA SER A 43 10.54 2.41 1.45
C SER A 43 10.83 3.90 1.28
N THR A 44 12.00 4.28 0.73
CA THR A 44 12.32 5.67 0.38
C THR A 44 11.47 6.15 -0.79
N LEU A 45 11.29 5.30 -1.82
CA LEU A 45 10.39 5.58 -2.94
C LEU A 45 8.93 5.77 -2.44
N LEU A 46 8.46 4.89 -1.55
CA LEU A 46 7.13 5.07 -0.94
C LEU A 46 7.02 6.39 -0.18
N LYS A 47 8.03 6.78 0.59
CA LYS A 47 8.04 8.06 1.32
C LYS A 47 8.00 9.28 0.39
N LEU A 48 8.68 9.20 -0.77
CA LEU A 48 8.62 10.25 -1.80
C LEU A 48 7.21 10.35 -2.41
N ILE A 49 6.60 9.22 -2.76
CA ILE A 49 5.24 9.15 -3.30
C ILE A 49 4.22 9.69 -2.28
N LEU A 50 4.37 9.35 -1.00
CA LEU A 50 3.54 9.83 0.10
C LEU A 50 3.79 11.31 0.47
N GLY A 51 4.82 11.95 -0.10
CA GLY A 51 5.20 13.31 0.25
C GLY A 51 5.78 13.47 1.67
N LEU A 52 6.19 12.36 2.30
CA LEU A 52 6.79 12.35 3.64
C LEU A 52 8.23 12.87 3.64
N VAL A 53 8.88 12.85 2.49
CA VAL A 53 10.21 13.44 2.26
C VAL A 53 10.19 14.25 0.97
N LYS A 54 11.00 15.32 0.93
CA LYS A 54 11.11 16.18 -0.25
C LYS A 54 12.33 15.77 -1.07
N PRO A 55 12.22 15.65 -2.41
CA PRO A 55 13.38 15.38 -3.24
C PRO A 55 14.41 16.52 -3.18
N TRP A 56 15.69 16.19 -3.35
CA TRP A 56 16.75 17.19 -3.50
C TRP A 56 16.67 17.92 -4.84
N SER A 57 16.30 17.16 -5.90
CA SER A 57 16.05 17.69 -7.23
C SER A 57 14.96 16.87 -7.93
N GLY A 58 14.47 17.39 -9.06
CA GLY A 58 13.34 16.81 -9.78
C GLY A 58 11.99 17.19 -9.19
N THR A 59 10.93 16.54 -9.62
CA THR A 59 9.56 16.82 -9.17
C THR A 59 8.79 15.55 -8.92
N VAL A 60 8.03 15.53 -7.83
CA VAL A 60 6.99 14.54 -7.54
C VAL A 60 5.65 15.26 -7.66
N LYS A 61 4.87 14.90 -8.67
CA LYS A 61 3.54 15.47 -8.91
C LYS A 61 2.49 14.41 -8.65
N HIS A 62 1.49 14.80 -7.89
CA HIS A 62 0.26 14.08 -7.75
C HIS A 62 -0.73 14.64 -8.80
N CYS A 63 -1.16 13.79 -9.71
CA CYS A 63 -2.09 14.16 -10.77
C CYS A 63 -3.53 13.95 -10.28
N SER A 64 -4.10 14.94 -9.62
CA SER A 64 -5.52 14.91 -9.28
C SER A 64 -6.36 15.06 -10.54
N SER A 65 -7.37 14.20 -10.74
CA SER A 65 -8.42 14.50 -11.71
C SER A 65 -9.15 15.78 -11.27
N PRO A 66 -9.53 16.67 -12.21
CA PRO A 66 -10.33 17.87 -11.89
C PRO A 66 -11.64 17.56 -11.18
N GLU A 67 -12.11 16.30 -11.27
CA GLU A 67 -13.34 15.80 -10.66
C GLU A 67 -13.19 15.50 -9.16
N ILE A 68 -11.94 15.34 -8.67
CA ILE A 68 -11.66 15.01 -7.27
C ILE A 68 -11.46 16.30 -6.47
N LYS A 69 -12.54 16.86 -5.98
CA LYS A 69 -12.50 17.99 -5.02
C LYS A 69 -11.91 17.50 -3.70
N GLY A 70 -10.68 17.88 -3.39
CA GLY A 70 -10.05 17.58 -2.08
C GLY A 70 -8.78 16.74 -2.14
N GLY A 71 -8.28 16.40 -3.32
CA GLY A 71 -7.09 15.55 -3.49
C GLY A 71 -7.42 14.04 -3.44
N VAL A 72 -6.48 13.21 -3.90
CA VAL A 72 -6.63 11.74 -3.88
C VAL A 72 -6.49 11.22 -2.47
N ASN A 73 -7.44 10.40 -2.05
CA ASN A 73 -7.39 9.74 -0.74
C ASN A 73 -6.40 8.57 -0.78
N VAL A 74 -5.31 8.72 -0.05
CA VAL A 74 -4.24 7.71 0.04
C VAL A 74 -4.24 7.08 1.42
N SER A 75 -4.23 5.75 1.49
CA SER A 75 -4.00 5.01 2.73
C SER A 75 -2.68 4.27 2.66
N TYR A 76 -1.95 4.27 3.77
CA TYR A 76 -0.65 3.61 3.89
C TYR A 76 -0.64 2.61 5.03
N VAL A 77 -0.17 1.40 4.74
CA VAL A 77 0.09 0.34 5.72
C VAL A 77 1.60 0.07 5.76
N PRO A 78 2.30 0.42 6.85
CA PRO A 78 3.73 0.20 6.98
C PRO A 78 4.05 -1.28 7.25
N GLN A 79 5.29 -1.69 6.96
CA GLN A 79 5.80 -3.05 7.18
C GLN A 79 5.68 -3.50 8.65
N GLN A 80 6.05 -2.64 9.59
CA GLN A 80 6.00 -2.97 11.02
C GLN A 80 4.66 -2.61 11.64
N VAL A 81 3.78 -3.58 11.73
CA VAL A 81 2.53 -3.52 12.51
C VAL A 81 2.75 -3.98 13.97
N SER A 82 3.98 -4.35 14.32
CA SER A 82 4.38 -4.90 15.63
C SER A 82 4.30 -3.92 16.81
N SER A 83 3.99 -2.65 16.57
CA SER A 83 3.80 -1.63 17.62
C SER A 83 2.59 -1.87 18.52
N PHE A 84 1.71 -2.81 18.16
CA PHE A 84 0.64 -3.24 19.05
C PHE A 84 1.16 -4.24 20.08
N ASN A 85 1.71 -3.73 21.18
CA ASN A 85 2.13 -4.55 22.33
C ASN A 85 0.97 -5.40 22.84
N ASN A 86 1.28 -6.56 23.45
CA ASN A 86 0.31 -7.48 24.03
C ASN A 86 -0.65 -6.86 25.04
N GLY A 87 -0.36 -5.65 25.54
CA GLY A 87 -1.20 -4.87 26.46
C GLY A 87 -2.08 -3.80 25.81
N PHE A 88 -2.15 -3.71 24.46
CA PHE A 88 -2.97 -2.69 23.81
C PHE A 88 -4.46 -2.97 24.07
N PRO A 89 -5.18 -2.12 24.82
CA PRO A 89 -6.50 -2.45 25.37
C PRO A 89 -7.63 -2.33 24.35
N SER A 90 -7.39 -1.72 23.20
CA SER A 90 -8.41 -1.42 22.20
C SER A 90 -8.93 -2.66 21.50
N LYS A 91 -10.22 -2.67 21.17
CA LYS A 91 -10.84 -3.71 20.36
C LYS A 91 -10.51 -3.54 18.89
N VAL A 92 -10.58 -4.63 18.15
CA VAL A 92 -10.37 -4.65 16.69
C VAL A 92 -11.26 -3.62 15.98
N ILE A 93 -12.55 -3.60 16.30
CA ILE A 93 -13.51 -2.67 15.66
C ILE A 93 -13.15 -1.20 15.92
N GLU A 94 -12.63 -0.87 17.10
CA GLU A 94 -12.22 0.49 17.45
C GLU A 94 -11.03 0.96 16.61
N LEU A 95 -10.04 0.08 16.40
CA LEU A 95 -8.91 0.38 15.55
C LEU A 95 -9.35 0.59 14.09
N VAL A 96 -10.22 -0.28 13.56
CA VAL A 96 -10.68 -0.13 12.17
C VAL A 96 -11.53 1.13 12.01
N ARG A 97 -12.40 1.45 12.97
CA ARG A 97 -13.14 2.73 13.02
C ARG A 97 -12.22 3.95 12.97
N SER A 98 -11.03 3.87 13.61
CA SER A 98 -10.08 4.98 13.58
C SER A 98 -9.61 5.34 12.18
N GLY A 99 -9.68 4.42 11.21
CA GLY A 99 -9.43 4.68 9.79
C GLY A 99 -10.40 5.72 9.20
N CYS A 100 -11.65 5.70 9.62
CA CYS A 100 -12.65 6.63 9.11
C CYS A 100 -12.52 8.07 9.64
N TYR A 101 -11.73 8.29 10.70
CA TYR A 101 -11.66 9.62 11.33
C TYR A 101 -11.01 10.70 10.45
N SER A 102 -10.16 10.32 9.50
CA SER A 102 -9.59 11.28 8.56
C SER A 102 -10.64 12.01 7.70
N ARG A 103 -11.81 11.39 7.53
CA ARG A 103 -12.97 11.95 6.80
C ARG A 103 -13.99 12.64 7.72
N LEU A 104 -13.84 12.46 9.03
CA LEU A 104 -14.71 13.11 10.01
C LEU A 104 -14.15 14.50 10.32
N GLY A 105 -14.92 15.56 10.05
CA GLY A 105 -14.62 16.86 10.63
C GLY A 105 -14.72 16.83 12.15
N LEU A 106 -14.03 17.74 12.81
CA LEU A 106 -14.05 17.88 14.28
C LEU A 106 -15.52 17.89 14.77
N PHE A 107 -15.85 17.04 15.77
CA PHE A 107 -17.19 16.92 16.39
C PHE A 107 -18.31 16.25 15.54
N ARG A 108 -18.02 15.59 14.42
CA ARG A 108 -19.03 14.83 13.70
C ARG A 108 -19.23 13.43 14.30
N ARG A 109 -20.49 12.99 14.40
CA ARG A 109 -20.84 11.64 14.80
C ARG A 109 -20.51 10.65 13.69
N PHE A 110 -20.16 9.43 14.07
CA PHE A 110 -19.95 8.32 13.17
C PHE A 110 -21.24 7.98 12.43
N THR A 111 -21.21 7.91 11.10
CA THR A 111 -22.41 7.70 10.28
C THR A 111 -22.67 6.21 10.03
N LYS A 112 -23.87 5.88 9.55
CA LYS A 112 -24.20 4.50 9.15
C LYS A 112 -23.34 4.02 7.99
N GLU A 113 -23.00 4.89 7.05
CA GLU A 113 -22.12 4.57 5.91
C GLU A 113 -20.71 4.21 6.39
N GLN A 114 -20.20 4.89 7.41
CA GLN A 114 -18.90 4.58 8.00
C GLN A 114 -18.92 3.25 8.77
N GLU A 115 -20.02 2.94 9.49
CA GLU A 115 -20.18 1.61 10.11
C GLU A 115 -20.18 0.50 9.06
N GLN A 116 -20.85 0.71 7.93
CA GLN A 116 -20.86 -0.25 6.81
C GLN A 116 -19.48 -0.42 6.18
N LEU A 117 -18.69 0.67 6.03
CA LEU A 117 -17.30 0.58 5.57
C LEU A 117 -16.44 -0.24 6.52
N VAL A 118 -16.56 -0.02 7.83
CA VAL A 118 -15.84 -0.79 8.85
C VAL A 118 -16.22 -2.27 8.80
N GLU A 119 -17.51 -2.58 8.74
CA GLU A 119 -18.01 -3.96 8.66
C GLU A 119 -17.50 -4.64 7.39
N ARG A 120 -17.66 -3.98 6.22
CA ARG A 120 -17.17 -4.49 4.93
C ARG A 120 -15.68 -4.76 4.99
N SER A 121 -14.89 -3.81 5.46
CA SER A 121 -13.43 -3.95 5.52
C SER A 121 -13.00 -5.10 6.41
N LEU A 122 -13.64 -5.29 7.57
CA LEU A 122 -13.37 -6.44 8.44
C LEU A 122 -13.77 -7.78 7.82
N LYS A 123 -14.90 -7.83 7.10
CA LYS A 123 -15.32 -9.02 6.36
C LYS A 123 -14.37 -9.36 5.22
N GLN A 124 -13.93 -8.37 4.45
CA GLN A 124 -12.99 -8.54 3.35
C GLN A 124 -11.67 -9.20 3.78
N VAL A 125 -11.13 -8.82 4.93
CA VAL A 125 -9.90 -9.42 5.47
C VAL A 125 -10.15 -10.67 6.32
N GLY A 126 -11.39 -11.17 6.43
CA GLY A 126 -11.75 -12.35 7.22
C GLY A 126 -11.64 -12.14 8.73
N MET A 127 -11.78 -10.90 9.22
CA MET A 127 -11.58 -10.56 10.64
C MET A 127 -12.86 -10.11 11.37
N TRP A 128 -14.03 -10.24 10.74
CA TRP A 128 -15.30 -9.79 11.33
C TRP A 128 -15.63 -10.48 12.67
N GLU A 129 -15.41 -11.78 12.78
CA GLU A 129 -15.67 -12.55 14.00
C GLU A 129 -14.76 -12.14 15.18
N TYR A 130 -13.63 -11.52 14.88
CA TYR A 130 -12.67 -11.02 15.85
C TYR A 130 -12.92 -9.57 16.28
N ARG A 131 -13.95 -8.90 15.75
CA ARG A 131 -14.20 -7.46 15.94
C ARG A 131 -14.24 -6.97 17.38
N ASN A 132 -14.66 -7.84 18.31
CA ASN A 132 -14.76 -7.52 19.74
C ASN A 132 -13.53 -7.98 20.56
N ARG A 133 -12.57 -8.70 19.96
CA ARG A 133 -11.34 -9.11 20.63
C ARG A 133 -10.39 -7.93 20.82
N LYS A 134 -9.55 -8.02 21.84
CA LYS A 134 -8.45 -7.07 22.03
C LYS A 134 -7.35 -7.32 21.00
N ILE A 135 -6.76 -6.26 20.47
CA ILE A 135 -5.70 -6.34 19.45
C ILE A 135 -4.49 -7.08 19.99
N GLY A 136 -4.15 -6.91 21.27
CA GLY A 136 -3.04 -7.59 21.92
C GLY A 136 -3.11 -9.14 21.87
N GLU A 137 -4.32 -9.71 21.77
CA GLU A 137 -4.58 -11.16 21.77
C GLU A 137 -4.40 -11.81 20.39
N LEU A 138 -4.11 -11.03 19.36
CA LEU A 138 -4.06 -11.48 17.98
C LEU A 138 -2.65 -11.89 17.55
N SER A 139 -2.58 -12.85 16.61
CA SER A 139 -1.33 -13.21 15.96
C SER A 139 -0.79 -12.06 15.09
N GLY A 140 0.48 -12.10 14.69
CA GLY A 140 1.09 -11.11 13.81
C GLY A 140 0.34 -10.95 12.49
N GLY A 141 -0.01 -12.06 11.82
CA GLY A 141 -0.77 -12.06 10.58
C GLY A 141 -2.20 -11.49 10.75
N GLN A 142 -2.86 -11.78 11.88
CA GLN A 142 -4.16 -11.18 12.20
C GLN A 142 -4.05 -9.67 12.42
N LYS A 143 -3.03 -9.21 13.13
CA LYS A 143 -2.74 -7.77 13.32
C LYS A 143 -2.52 -7.08 11.97
N GLN A 144 -1.77 -7.72 11.08
CA GLN A 144 -1.53 -7.20 9.72
C GLN A 144 -2.84 -7.06 8.94
N ARG A 145 -3.70 -8.10 8.94
CA ARG A 145 -5.02 -8.03 8.30
C ARG A 145 -5.89 -6.91 8.84
N ILE A 146 -5.86 -6.66 10.16
CA ILE A 146 -6.62 -5.57 10.77
C ILE A 146 -6.09 -4.19 10.35
N CYS A 147 -4.78 -4.02 10.19
CA CYS A 147 -4.21 -2.78 9.66
C CYS A 147 -4.63 -2.53 8.22
N ILE A 148 -4.72 -3.59 7.41
CA ILE A 148 -5.26 -3.50 6.05
C ILE A 148 -6.75 -3.14 6.12
N ALA A 149 -7.56 -3.77 6.99
CA ALA A 149 -8.96 -3.40 7.17
C ALA A 149 -9.13 -1.94 7.57
N ARG A 150 -8.29 -1.43 8.48
CA ARG A 150 -8.28 -0.02 8.87
C ARG A 150 -7.99 0.90 7.68
N ALA A 151 -7.07 0.52 6.81
CA ALA A 151 -6.76 1.28 5.60
C ALA A 151 -7.91 1.24 4.59
N LEU A 152 -8.53 0.06 4.38
CA LEU A 152 -9.70 -0.11 3.51
C LEU A 152 -10.93 0.67 4.01
N ALA A 153 -11.12 0.78 5.33
CA ALA A 153 -12.22 1.55 5.92
C ALA A 153 -12.16 3.06 5.61
N GLN A 154 -11.00 3.55 5.17
CA GLN A 154 -10.86 4.91 4.62
C GLN A 154 -11.44 5.02 3.21
N ASP A 155 -11.83 3.89 2.56
CA ASP A 155 -12.19 3.80 1.15
C ASP A 155 -11.22 4.60 0.26
N PRO A 156 -9.90 4.26 0.32
CA PRO A 156 -8.90 5.03 -0.38
C PRO A 156 -9.01 4.83 -1.90
N GLU A 157 -8.55 5.81 -2.66
CA GLU A 157 -8.35 5.68 -4.11
C GLU A 157 -7.04 4.98 -4.42
N ILE A 158 -6.05 5.18 -3.53
CA ILE A 158 -4.76 4.52 -3.60
C ILE A 158 -4.45 3.88 -2.25
N LEU A 159 -4.23 2.58 -2.26
CA LEU A 159 -3.76 1.79 -1.12
C LEU A 159 -2.29 1.47 -1.29
N ILE A 160 -1.44 1.97 -0.39
CA ILE A 160 -0.01 1.72 -0.39
C ILE A 160 0.33 0.75 0.74
N LEU A 161 1.02 -0.34 0.42
CA LEU A 161 1.36 -1.42 1.33
C LEU A 161 2.86 -1.68 1.31
N ASP A 162 3.50 -1.61 2.47
CA ASP A 162 4.94 -1.92 2.60
C ASP A 162 5.09 -3.34 3.17
N GLU A 163 5.42 -4.30 2.32
CA GLU A 163 5.56 -5.74 2.63
C GLU A 163 4.36 -6.34 3.39
N PRO A 164 3.13 -6.23 2.85
CA PRO A 164 1.92 -6.57 3.59
C PRO A 164 1.78 -8.06 3.93
N ALA A 165 2.49 -8.93 3.24
CA ALA A 165 2.44 -10.37 3.41
C ALA A 165 3.55 -10.93 4.34
N SER A 166 4.43 -10.07 4.86
CA SER A 166 5.52 -10.46 5.75
C SER A 166 4.99 -11.16 7.00
N GLY A 167 5.54 -12.35 7.29
CA GLY A 167 5.13 -13.16 8.44
C GLY A 167 3.77 -13.88 8.32
N MET A 168 3.15 -13.89 7.14
CA MET A 168 1.96 -14.68 6.85
C MET A 168 2.33 -16.07 6.31
N ASP A 169 1.48 -17.06 6.61
CA ASP A 169 1.52 -18.36 5.94
C ASP A 169 1.09 -18.23 4.46
N GLN A 170 1.41 -19.24 3.63
CA GLN A 170 1.17 -19.21 2.19
C GLN A 170 -0.30 -18.98 1.83
N GLY A 171 -1.23 -19.71 2.47
CA GLY A 171 -2.67 -19.54 2.19
C GLY A 171 -3.17 -18.14 2.55
N SER A 172 -2.67 -17.57 3.65
CA SER A 172 -2.97 -16.20 4.05
C SER A 172 -2.43 -15.15 3.09
N ARG A 173 -1.23 -15.38 2.51
CA ARG A 173 -0.64 -14.50 1.49
C ARG A 173 -1.47 -14.51 0.21
N LEU A 174 -1.80 -15.70 -0.32
CA LEU A 174 -2.63 -15.82 -1.52
C LEU A 174 -3.98 -15.14 -1.34
N GLY A 175 -4.69 -15.40 -0.23
CA GLY A 175 -5.96 -14.72 0.05
C GLY A 175 -5.83 -13.20 0.15
N LEU A 176 -4.69 -12.68 0.61
CA LEU A 176 -4.42 -11.23 0.57
C LEU A 176 -4.27 -10.71 -0.85
N TYR A 177 -3.50 -11.40 -1.72
CA TYR A 177 -3.31 -10.97 -3.11
C TYR A 177 -4.61 -11.02 -3.91
N GLU A 178 -5.43 -12.05 -3.72
CA GLU A 178 -6.77 -12.15 -4.29
C GLU A 178 -7.67 -10.98 -3.84
N LEU A 179 -7.64 -10.63 -2.55
CA LEU A 179 -8.35 -9.46 -2.03
C LEU A 179 -7.89 -8.16 -2.71
N LEU A 180 -6.58 -7.95 -2.84
CA LEU A 180 -6.03 -6.74 -3.46
C LEU A 180 -6.39 -6.69 -4.95
N ARG A 181 -6.34 -7.83 -5.67
CA ARG A 181 -6.79 -7.92 -7.05
C ARG A 181 -8.27 -7.59 -7.19
N HIS A 182 -9.13 -8.21 -6.35
CA HIS A 182 -10.55 -7.89 -6.30
C HIS A 182 -10.82 -6.40 -6.06
N TYR A 183 -10.03 -5.76 -5.19
CA TYR A 183 -10.16 -4.34 -4.86
C TYR A 183 -9.87 -3.46 -6.07
N VAL A 184 -8.88 -3.82 -6.88
CA VAL A 184 -8.57 -3.14 -8.14
C VAL A 184 -9.65 -3.38 -9.19
N ASP A 185 -10.01 -4.66 -9.46
CA ASP A 185 -10.89 -5.03 -10.56
C ASP A 185 -12.33 -4.56 -10.37
N ASN A 186 -12.85 -4.69 -9.14
CA ASN A 186 -14.27 -4.43 -8.90
C ASN A 186 -14.56 -3.02 -8.34
N HIS A 187 -13.55 -2.31 -7.85
CA HIS A 187 -13.74 -0.97 -7.30
C HIS A 187 -12.94 0.11 -8.05
N GLY A 188 -12.18 -0.26 -9.10
CA GLY A 188 -11.39 0.69 -9.90
C GLY A 188 -10.31 1.40 -9.10
N LYS A 189 -9.92 0.83 -7.95
CA LYS A 189 -8.93 1.42 -7.04
C LYS A 189 -7.51 1.10 -7.52
N THR A 190 -6.53 1.77 -6.95
CA THR A 190 -5.12 1.52 -7.23
C THR A 190 -4.43 0.96 -6.00
N VAL A 191 -3.63 -0.08 -6.20
CA VAL A 191 -2.82 -0.66 -5.13
C VAL A 191 -1.35 -0.60 -5.52
N LEU A 192 -0.52 -0.07 -4.63
CA LEU A 192 0.94 -0.07 -4.75
C LEU A 192 1.49 -0.88 -3.58
N MET A 193 2.21 -1.97 -3.86
CA MET A 193 2.78 -2.79 -2.78
C MET A 193 4.25 -3.10 -3.00
N VAL A 194 5.03 -3.01 -1.92
CA VAL A 194 6.38 -3.58 -1.88
C VAL A 194 6.27 -5.07 -1.62
N THR A 195 6.94 -5.88 -2.43
CA THR A 195 6.94 -7.33 -2.30
C THR A 195 8.31 -7.94 -2.59
N HIS A 196 8.61 -9.05 -1.94
CA HIS A 196 9.80 -9.88 -2.21
C HIS A 196 9.46 -11.21 -2.88
N GLY A 197 8.21 -11.64 -2.84
CA GLY A 197 7.74 -12.94 -3.36
C GLY A 197 7.16 -12.83 -4.77
N LEU A 198 7.98 -12.56 -5.79
CA LEU A 198 7.50 -12.40 -7.17
C LEU A 198 6.89 -13.67 -7.75
N GLU A 199 7.35 -14.85 -7.35
CA GLU A 199 6.80 -16.13 -7.79
C GLU A 199 5.31 -16.27 -7.46
N GLU A 200 4.90 -15.78 -6.28
CA GLU A 200 3.51 -15.84 -5.83
C GLU A 200 2.69 -14.61 -6.26
N THR A 201 3.33 -13.43 -6.30
CA THR A 201 2.61 -12.17 -6.54
C THR A 201 2.53 -11.78 -8.01
N GLY A 202 3.47 -12.25 -8.84
CA GLY A 202 3.61 -11.82 -10.23
C GLY A 202 2.35 -12.01 -11.06
N VAL A 203 1.60 -13.09 -10.83
CA VAL A 203 0.35 -13.40 -11.53
C VAL A 203 -0.81 -12.42 -11.24
N PHE A 204 -0.70 -11.68 -10.13
CA PHE A 204 -1.71 -10.69 -9.72
C PHE A 204 -1.38 -9.26 -10.17
N LEU A 205 -0.11 -8.99 -10.53
CA LEU A 205 0.37 -7.64 -10.82
C LEU A 205 0.07 -7.22 -12.26
N ASP A 206 -0.38 -5.97 -12.44
CA ASP A 206 -0.47 -5.33 -13.75
C ASP A 206 0.89 -4.70 -14.13
N THR A 207 1.61 -4.16 -13.14
CA THR A 207 2.90 -3.49 -13.35
C THR A 207 3.87 -3.90 -12.27
N LEU A 208 5.10 -4.18 -12.66
CA LEU A 208 6.21 -4.44 -11.75
C LEU A 208 7.28 -3.35 -11.91
N ILE A 209 7.64 -2.73 -10.80
CA ILE A 209 8.72 -1.77 -10.69
C ILE A 209 9.89 -2.45 -9.98
N THR A 210 10.98 -2.67 -10.66
CA THR A 210 12.21 -3.23 -10.08
C THR A 210 13.21 -2.12 -9.81
N LEU A 211 13.65 -2.02 -8.56
CA LEU A 211 14.73 -1.12 -8.17
C LEU A 211 16.07 -1.87 -8.28
N GLU A 212 16.94 -1.41 -9.17
CA GLU A 212 18.27 -1.96 -9.39
C GLU A 212 19.35 -0.93 -9.08
N ARG A 213 20.48 -1.39 -8.54
CA ARG A 213 21.64 -0.56 -8.29
C ARG A 213 22.55 -0.57 -9.51
N LYS A 214 22.86 0.61 -10.05
CA LYS A 214 23.96 0.77 -10.99
C LYS A 214 25.22 1.13 -10.21
N GLU A 215 26.32 0.45 -10.49
CA GLU A 215 27.57 0.54 -9.70
C GLU A 215 28.14 1.97 -9.53
N SER A 216 27.72 2.92 -10.37
CA SER A 216 28.19 4.33 -10.34
C SER A 216 27.10 5.39 -10.10
N GLU A 217 25.82 5.04 -10.00
CA GLU A 217 24.74 6.03 -10.16
C GLU A 217 23.52 5.82 -9.23
N GLY A 218 23.68 5.22 -8.06
CA GLY A 218 22.55 5.03 -7.13
C GLY A 218 21.46 4.04 -7.61
N TRP A 219 20.25 4.12 -7.02
CA TRP A 219 19.14 3.23 -7.38
C TRP A 219 18.30 3.79 -8.52
N ARG A 220 18.10 3.00 -9.56
CA ARG A 220 17.23 3.29 -10.70
C ARG A 220 16.03 2.37 -10.75
N CYS A 221 14.94 2.84 -11.36
CA CYS A 221 13.75 2.02 -11.61
C CYS A 221 13.80 1.41 -13.01
N LEU A 222 13.56 0.10 -13.08
CA LEU A 222 13.10 -0.57 -14.28
C LEU A 222 11.59 -0.84 -14.10
N VAL A 223 10.80 -0.39 -15.07
CA VAL A 223 9.35 -0.61 -15.07
C VAL A 223 9.03 -1.67 -16.12
N THR A 224 8.42 -2.76 -15.69
CA THR A 224 7.89 -3.79 -16.59
C THR A 224 6.35 -3.73 -16.52
N ASN A 225 5.73 -3.41 -17.64
CA ASN A 225 4.27 -3.47 -17.79
C ASN A 225 3.88 -4.90 -18.18
N SER A 226 2.74 -5.38 -17.66
CA SER A 226 2.18 -6.72 -17.84
C SER A 226 3.08 -7.87 -17.37
N CYS A 227 3.00 -8.18 -16.08
CA CYS A 227 3.61 -9.39 -15.53
C CYS A 227 2.93 -10.67 -16.01
N SER A 228 1.69 -10.61 -16.53
CA SER A 228 0.93 -11.74 -17.07
C SER A 228 1.62 -12.47 -18.23
N GLU A 229 2.44 -11.78 -19.02
CA GLU A 229 3.16 -12.40 -20.16
C GLU A 229 4.46 -13.12 -19.73
N ARG A 230 5.04 -12.77 -18.56
CA ARG A 230 6.30 -13.38 -18.07
C ARG A 230 6.11 -14.58 -17.16
N PHE A 231 4.96 -14.70 -16.49
CA PHE A 231 4.67 -15.78 -15.54
C PHE A 231 3.55 -16.68 -16.05
N GLY A 232 3.56 -16.98 -17.36
CA GLY A 232 2.77 -17.95 -18.08
C GLY A 232 1.51 -18.45 -17.35
N ARG A 233 0.35 -17.96 -17.72
CA ARG A 233 -0.82 -18.82 -17.69
C ARG A 233 -0.64 -19.77 -18.87
N GLU A 234 -0.08 -20.95 -18.62
CA GLU A 234 -0.37 -22.10 -19.46
C GLU A 234 -1.85 -22.39 -19.26
N ASP A 235 -2.61 -22.27 -20.36
CA ASP A 235 -4.02 -22.66 -20.46
C ASP A 235 -4.24 -24.13 -20.14
#